data_763a42038bae3cc4febbc1201085b9e3
#
_entry.id   763a42038bae3cc4febbc1201085b9e3
#
_cell.length_a   1.000
_cell.length_b   1.000
_cell.length_c   1.000
_cell.angle_alpha   90.00
_cell.angle_beta   90.00
_cell.angle_gamma   90.00
#
_symmetry.space_group_name_H-M   'P 1'
#
loop_
_entity.id
_entity.type
_entity.pdbx_description
1 polymer ?
#
loop_
_entity_poly.entity_id
_entity_poly.type
_entity_poly.pdbx_seq_one_letter_code
_entity_poly.pdbx_strand_id
1 'polypeptide(L)'
;MASWQFNLFLIPRVSLLNRYKHIPMKLYIDHGNEDNRLKTNLEAYEIDDALDVDWWTDLNIYTSDLFPIIEEFAALGNNWSTESLKNFGDSDKNDIHVHFNKDTQQIEEVSCRFDLRELNKEFIDKSLLLAQQFNCLLMDNDGILIQPHLSNLFELIKSSNAFRFVSDPEKYLDDISNGRIQL
;
A
#
# COMPACT_ATOMS: atom_id res chain seq x y z
N MET A 1 9.48 -5.84 6.40
CA MET A 1 8.40 -6.46 5.58
C MET A 1 8.87 -7.83 5.15
N ALA A 2 8.03 -8.86 5.19
CA ALA A 2 8.42 -10.20 4.75
C ALA A 2 8.50 -10.24 3.22
N SER A 3 9.55 -10.89 2.68
CA SER A 3 9.83 -10.91 1.22
C SER A 3 8.70 -11.54 0.37
N TRP A 4 7.80 -12.30 1.00
CA TRP A 4 6.67 -12.98 0.35
C TRP A 4 5.35 -12.22 0.44
N GLN A 5 5.32 -11.08 1.11
CA GLN A 5 4.13 -10.25 1.24
C GLN A 5 4.16 -9.11 0.21
N PHE A 6 3.03 -8.93 -0.45
CA PHE A 6 2.81 -7.83 -1.38
C PHE A 6 2.00 -6.75 -0.69
N ASN A 7 2.57 -5.57 -0.55
CA ASN A 7 1.96 -4.44 0.13
C ASN A 7 1.26 -3.50 -0.85
N LEU A 8 0.11 -2.98 -0.45
CA LEU A 8 -0.68 -1.99 -1.18
C LEU A 8 -1.22 -0.93 -0.23
N PHE A 9 -1.18 0.32 -0.67
CA PHE A 9 -1.83 1.45 -0.02
C PHE A 9 -3.13 1.80 -0.75
N LEU A 10 -4.18 2.09 0.01
CA LEU A 10 -5.45 2.54 -0.52
C LEU A 10 -5.43 4.08 -0.57
N ILE A 11 -5.32 4.65 -1.76
CA ILE A 11 -5.16 6.09 -1.97
C ILE A 11 -6.47 6.69 -2.47
N PRO A 12 -7.17 7.54 -1.68
CA PRO A 12 -8.40 8.18 -2.10
C PRO A 12 -8.19 9.09 -3.31
N ARG A 13 -9.05 8.96 -4.32
CA ARG A 13 -8.97 9.79 -5.53
C ARG A 13 -9.15 11.28 -5.25
N VAL A 14 -9.98 11.60 -4.25
CA VAL A 14 -10.22 12.99 -3.86
C VAL A 14 -8.92 13.65 -3.38
N SER A 15 -8.11 12.95 -2.61
CA SER A 15 -6.82 13.45 -2.10
C SER A 15 -5.82 13.69 -3.24
N LEU A 16 -5.78 12.77 -4.22
CA LEU A 16 -4.97 12.97 -5.43
C LEU A 16 -5.43 14.20 -6.23
N LEU A 17 -6.74 14.36 -6.41
CA LEU A 17 -7.29 15.50 -7.13
C LEU A 17 -7.08 16.81 -6.39
N ASN A 18 -7.21 16.83 -5.06
CA ASN A 18 -6.96 18.00 -4.23
C ASN A 18 -5.49 18.43 -4.34
N ARG A 19 -4.57 17.48 -4.30
CA ARG A 19 -3.12 17.73 -4.29
C ARG A 19 -2.58 18.04 -5.69
N TYR A 20 -2.87 17.21 -6.69
CA TYR A 20 -2.26 17.29 -8.02
C TYR A 20 -3.15 17.88 -9.11
N LYS A 21 -4.44 18.12 -8.84
CA LYS A 21 -5.47 18.56 -9.81
C LYS A 21 -5.76 17.55 -10.93
N HIS A 22 -5.10 16.42 -10.92
CA HIS A 22 -5.32 15.26 -11.80
C HIS A 22 -4.95 13.98 -11.06
N ILE A 23 -5.21 12.83 -11.66
CA ILE A 23 -4.79 11.53 -11.14
C ILE A 23 -3.49 11.14 -11.85
N PRO A 24 -2.34 11.12 -11.16
CA PRO A 24 -1.09 10.67 -11.76
C PRO A 24 -1.10 9.15 -11.98
N MET A 25 -0.23 8.65 -12.84
CA MET A 25 -0.04 7.20 -13.02
C MET A 25 0.90 6.62 -11.96
N LYS A 26 1.78 7.45 -11.41
CA LYS A 26 2.77 7.08 -10.42
C LYS A 26 3.03 8.25 -9.48
N LEU A 27 3.23 7.93 -8.19
CA LEU A 27 3.67 8.87 -7.17
C LEU A 27 5.17 8.69 -6.90
N TYR A 28 5.79 9.71 -6.32
CA TYR A 28 7.18 9.65 -5.92
C TYR A 28 7.30 8.85 -4.60
N ILE A 29 8.25 7.93 -4.56
CA ILE A 29 8.67 7.19 -3.37
C ILE A 29 10.17 7.38 -3.20
N ASP A 30 10.60 7.78 -2.02
CA ASP A 30 12.02 7.91 -1.68
C ASP A 30 12.59 6.58 -1.19
N HIS A 31 13.27 5.87 -2.07
CA HIS A 31 13.95 4.61 -1.72
C HIS A 31 15.33 4.83 -1.07
N GLY A 32 15.64 6.04 -0.58
CA GLY A 32 16.91 6.36 0.05
C GLY A 32 18.12 6.47 -0.91
N ASN A 33 17.88 6.45 -2.21
CA ASN A 33 18.92 6.63 -3.23
C ASN A 33 19.13 8.13 -3.50
N GLU A 34 20.15 8.72 -2.88
CA GLU A 34 20.55 10.14 -3.06
C GLU A 34 20.80 10.52 -4.53
N ASP A 35 21.17 9.56 -5.39
CA ASP A 35 21.53 9.82 -6.80
C ASP A 35 20.36 10.26 -7.69
N ASN A 36 19.12 10.04 -7.31
CA ASN A 36 17.96 10.43 -8.12
C ASN A 36 17.52 11.88 -7.90
N ARG A 37 17.89 12.51 -6.79
CA ARG A 37 17.58 13.92 -6.51
C ARG A 37 18.34 14.91 -7.42
N LEU A 38 19.46 14.49 -7.99
CA LEU A 38 20.35 15.37 -8.77
C LEU A 38 20.09 15.38 -10.29
N LYS A 39 19.18 14.54 -10.81
CA LYS A 39 18.99 14.37 -12.27
C LYS A 39 17.80 15.12 -12.88
N THR A 40 16.96 15.75 -12.09
CA THR A 40 15.87 16.57 -12.62
C THR A 40 16.18 18.05 -12.41
N ASN A 41 16.62 18.73 -13.48
CA ASN A 41 16.67 20.20 -13.59
C ASN A 41 15.23 20.79 -13.65
N LEU A 42 14.28 20.23 -12.94
CA LEU A 42 12.97 20.81 -12.71
C LEU A 42 13.06 21.57 -11.40
N GLU A 43 12.63 22.84 -11.44
CA GLU A 43 12.44 23.67 -10.25
C GLU A 43 11.88 22.81 -9.13
N ALA A 44 12.53 22.86 -7.96
CA ALA A 44 12.19 22.04 -6.80
C ALA A 44 10.76 22.34 -6.34
N TYR A 45 9.78 21.71 -6.96
CA TYR A 45 8.57 21.38 -6.25
C TYR A 45 9.02 20.40 -5.16
N GLU A 46 8.71 20.71 -3.92
CA GLU A 46 8.82 19.76 -2.82
C GLU A 46 7.94 18.57 -3.20
N ILE A 47 8.56 17.55 -3.78
CA ILE A 47 7.88 16.30 -4.11
C ILE A 47 7.92 15.51 -2.81
N ASP A 48 6.82 15.54 -2.07
CA ASP A 48 6.69 14.73 -0.87
C ASP A 48 6.74 13.25 -1.23
N ASP A 49 7.41 12.47 -0.37
CA ASP A 49 7.29 11.02 -0.43
C ASP A 49 5.83 10.62 -0.21
N ALA A 50 5.29 9.83 -1.13
CA ALA A 50 3.90 9.41 -1.05
C ALA A 50 3.62 8.52 0.17
N LEU A 51 4.64 7.91 0.77
CA LEU A 51 4.51 7.12 2.00
C LEU A 51 4.41 7.99 3.26
N ASP A 52 4.79 9.27 3.19
CA ASP A 52 4.72 10.21 4.31
C ASP A 52 3.44 11.07 4.28
N VAL A 53 2.53 10.80 3.35
CA VAL A 53 1.30 11.60 3.18
C VAL A 53 0.10 10.91 3.81
N ASP A 54 -0.61 11.64 4.67
CA ASP A 54 -1.88 11.21 5.29
C ASP A 54 -3.04 11.31 4.30
N TRP A 55 -3.08 10.39 3.32
CA TRP A 55 -3.99 10.43 2.18
C TRP A 55 -5.48 10.43 2.54
N TRP A 56 -5.86 9.87 3.69
CA TRP A 56 -7.27 9.69 4.07
C TRP A 56 -7.88 10.89 4.78
N THR A 57 -7.08 11.87 5.18
CA THR A 57 -7.57 13.06 5.92
C THR A 57 -8.62 13.87 5.16
N ASP A 58 -8.54 13.89 3.83
CA ASP A 58 -9.52 14.58 2.97
C ASP A 58 -10.92 13.93 2.98
N LEU A 59 -11.03 12.64 3.36
CA LEU A 59 -12.31 11.92 3.39
C LEU A 59 -13.15 12.20 4.63
N ASN A 60 -12.55 12.71 5.71
CA ASN A 60 -13.18 12.86 7.02
C ASN A 60 -13.85 11.56 7.51
N ILE A 61 -13.17 10.43 7.33
CA ILE A 61 -13.56 9.10 7.81
C ILE A 61 -12.90 8.84 9.16
N TYR A 62 -13.63 8.23 10.07
CA TYR A 62 -13.18 7.93 11.41
C TYR A 62 -13.11 6.42 11.66
N THR A 63 -12.43 6.02 12.75
CA THR A 63 -12.31 4.62 13.14
C THR A 63 -13.68 3.94 13.31
N SER A 64 -14.68 4.66 13.82
CA SER A 64 -16.06 4.19 13.98
C SER A 64 -16.75 3.85 12.66
N ASP A 65 -16.31 4.45 11.55
CA ASP A 65 -16.90 4.23 10.23
C ASP A 65 -16.20 3.07 9.49
N LEU A 66 -14.87 2.97 9.66
CA LEU A 66 -14.04 2.04 8.89
C LEU A 66 -13.88 0.67 9.56
N PHE A 67 -13.64 0.63 10.88
CA PHE A 67 -13.34 -0.63 11.58
C PHE A 67 -14.44 -1.67 11.44
N PRO A 68 -15.74 -1.36 11.61
CA PRO A 68 -16.79 -2.35 11.44
C PRO A 68 -16.80 -3.01 10.06
N ILE A 69 -16.45 -2.25 9.00
CA ILE A 69 -16.40 -2.76 7.63
C ILE A 69 -15.24 -3.75 7.46
N ILE A 70 -14.07 -3.44 8.04
CA ILE A 70 -12.91 -4.34 7.98
C ILE A 70 -13.16 -5.59 8.82
N GLU A 71 -13.76 -5.47 10.00
CA GLU A 71 -14.05 -6.58 10.91
C GLU A 71 -15.01 -7.65 10.30
N GLU A 72 -15.78 -7.30 9.27
CA GLU A 72 -16.59 -8.27 8.55
C GLU A 72 -15.78 -9.38 7.86
N PHE A 73 -14.48 -9.14 7.56
CA PHE A 73 -13.65 -10.11 6.84
C PHE A 73 -12.24 -10.28 7.38
N ALA A 74 -11.81 -9.42 8.29
CA ALA A 74 -10.51 -9.50 8.94
C ALA A 74 -10.65 -9.14 10.43
N ALA A 75 -10.51 -10.11 11.31
CA ALA A 75 -10.61 -9.87 12.75
C ALA A 75 -9.47 -8.95 13.23
N LEU A 76 -9.74 -8.18 14.29
CA LEU A 76 -8.70 -7.36 14.92
C LEU A 76 -7.54 -8.26 15.37
N GLY A 77 -6.34 -7.97 14.86
CA GLY A 77 -5.12 -8.70 15.16
C GLY A 77 -4.57 -8.37 16.56
N ASN A 78 -3.87 -9.33 17.13
CA ASN A 78 -3.28 -9.17 18.46
C ASN A 78 -1.87 -8.55 18.41
N ASN A 79 -1.26 -8.44 17.24
CA ASN A 79 0.12 -8.01 17.04
C ASN A 79 0.18 -6.63 16.37
N TRP A 80 1.22 -5.84 16.70
CA TRP A 80 1.55 -4.56 16.04
C TRP A 80 0.55 -3.43 16.22
N SER A 81 -0.52 -3.58 17.02
CA SER A 81 -1.43 -2.47 17.31
C SER A 81 -0.80 -1.49 18.31
N THR A 82 -0.96 -0.20 18.05
CA THR A 82 -0.57 0.91 18.94
C THR A 82 -1.76 1.80 19.25
N GLU A 83 -1.52 2.96 19.86
CA GLU A 83 -2.58 3.96 20.11
C GLU A 83 -3.11 4.61 18.83
N SER A 84 -2.30 4.62 17.74
CA SER A 84 -2.61 5.25 16.46
C SER A 84 -2.53 4.29 15.27
N LEU A 85 -2.34 2.99 15.50
CA LEU A 85 -2.28 1.95 14.48
C LEU A 85 -3.08 0.74 14.93
N LYS A 86 -3.99 0.26 14.09
CA LYS A 86 -4.65 -1.04 14.25
C LYS A 86 -4.30 -1.95 13.09
N ASN A 87 -4.06 -3.21 13.45
CA ASN A 87 -3.85 -4.30 12.50
C ASN A 87 -5.06 -5.24 12.55
N PHE A 88 -5.61 -5.57 11.39
CA PHE A 88 -6.70 -6.54 11.21
C PHE A 88 -6.20 -7.70 10.36
N GLY A 89 -6.47 -8.93 10.77
CA GLY A 89 -6.02 -10.14 10.11
C GLY A 89 -4.78 -10.75 10.76
N ASP A 90 -4.01 -11.49 9.97
CA ASP A 90 -2.82 -12.23 10.41
C ASP A 90 -1.56 -11.60 9.79
N SER A 91 -0.71 -11.01 10.62
CA SER A 91 0.51 -10.32 10.18
C SER A 91 1.52 -11.22 9.45
N ASP A 92 1.43 -12.54 9.62
CA ASP A 92 2.27 -13.51 8.91
C ASP A 92 1.67 -13.94 7.56
N LYS A 93 0.43 -13.56 7.30
CA LYS A 93 -0.33 -13.89 6.08
C LYS A 93 -0.89 -12.65 5.41
N ASN A 94 -2.20 -12.42 5.62
CA ASN A 94 -2.91 -11.29 5.02
C ASN A 94 -3.43 -10.39 6.13
N ASP A 95 -3.19 -9.10 6.02
CA ASP A 95 -3.66 -8.14 7.01
C ASP A 95 -3.95 -6.76 6.39
N ILE A 96 -4.66 -5.95 7.16
CA ILE A 96 -4.93 -4.55 6.88
C ILE A 96 -4.39 -3.72 8.03
N HIS A 97 -3.60 -2.72 7.72
CA HIS A 97 -3.12 -1.71 8.65
C HIS A 97 -3.93 -0.44 8.47
N VAL A 98 -4.35 0.13 9.57
CA VAL A 98 -5.05 1.40 9.60
C VAL A 98 -4.32 2.33 10.56
N HIS A 99 -3.72 3.37 10.03
CA HIS A 99 -3.20 4.49 10.80
C HIS A 99 -4.29 5.53 10.99
N PHE A 100 -4.37 6.09 12.18
CA PHE A 100 -5.36 7.10 12.52
C PHE A 100 -4.84 8.04 13.60
N ASN A 101 -5.32 9.25 13.60
CA ASN A 101 -5.04 10.23 14.65
C ASN A 101 -5.64 9.77 15.99
N LYS A 102 -4.81 9.59 17.01
CA LYS A 102 -5.24 9.06 18.29
C LYS A 102 -6.24 9.96 19.03
N ASP A 103 -6.14 11.28 18.82
CA ASP A 103 -6.95 12.25 19.54
C ASP A 103 -8.31 12.47 18.84
N THR A 104 -8.30 12.55 17.51
CA THR A 104 -9.51 12.78 16.71
C THR A 104 -10.16 11.50 16.22
N GLN A 105 -9.45 10.37 16.22
CA GLN A 105 -9.85 9.09 15.63
C GLN A 105 -10.07 9.13 14.10
N GLN A 106 -9.60 10.18 13.42
CA GLN A 106 -9.65 10.32 11.98
C GLN A 106 -8.64 9.39 11.32
N ILE A 107 -9.04 8.71 10.24
CA ILE A 107 -8.16 7.84 9.46
C ILE A 107 -7.15 8.69 8.70
N GLU A 108 -5.89 8.29 8.73
CA GLU A 108 -4.75 8.92 8.06
C GLU A 108 -4.23 8.07 6.91
N GLU A 109 -4.12 6.73 7.11
CA GLU A 109 -3.67 5.79 6.10
C GLU A 109 -4.40 4.44 6.24
N VAL A 110 -4.62 3.78 5.10
CA VAL A 110 -5.04 2.37 5.04
C VAL A 110 -4.13 1.64 4.06
N SER A 111 -3.53 0.55 4.53
CA SER A 111 -2.74 -0.34 3.69
C SER A 111 -3.13 -1.80 3.92
N CYS A 112 -2.87 -2.67 2.95
CA CYS A 112 -3.11 -4.10 3.06
C CYS A 112 -1.93 -4.90 2.52
N ARG A 113 -1.71 -6.09 3.10
CA ARG A 113 -0.66 -7.02 2.66
C ARG A 113 -1.27 -8.35 2.28
N PHE A 114 -0.81 -8.89 1.16
CA PHE A 114 -1.22 -10.19 0.64
C PHE A 114 -0.07 -11.18 0.72
N ASP A 115 -0.32 -12.35 1.30
CA ASP A 115 0.62 -13.47 1.29
C ASP A 115 0.62 -14.13 -0.11
N LEU A 116 1.72 -13.99 -0.83
CA LEU A 116 1.86 -14.56 -2.17
C LEU A 116 2.20 -16.07 -2.17
N ARG A 117 2.51 -16.66 -1.01
CA ARG A 117 2.72 -18.12 -0.88
C ARG A 117 1.37 -18.87 -0.94
N GLU A 118 0.31 -18.23 -0.41
CA GLU A 118 -1.03 -18.79 -0.39
C GLU A 118 -2.06 -17.67 -0.57
N LEU A 119 -2.44 -17.40 -1.82
CA LEU A 119 -3.37 -16.33 -2.15
C LEU A 119 -4.76 -16.59 -1.56
N ASN A 120 -5.18 -15.74 -0.66
CA ASN A 120 -6.54 -15.75 -0.11
C ASN A 120 -7.47 -14.90 -0.99
N LYS A 121 -8.21 -15.57 -1.89
CA LYS A 121 -9.11 -14.89 -2.83
C LYS A 121 -10.17 -14.07 -2.12
N GLU A 122 -10.77 -14.57 -1.05
CA GLU A 122 -11.82 -13.86 -0.31
C GLU A 122 -11.29 -12.55 0.29
N PHE A 123 -10.12 -12.61 0.93
CA PHE A 123 -9.47 -11.43 1.49
C PHE A 123 -9.12 -10.40 0.40
N ILE A 124 -8.61 -10.85 -0.75
CA ILE A 124 -8.31 -9.98 -1.89
C ILE A 124 -9.58 -9.30 -2.41
N ASP A 125 -10.63 -10.08 -2.66
CA ASP A 125 -11.91 -9.55 -3.18
C ASP A 125 -12.51 -8.51 -2.21
N LYS A 126 -12.47 -8.76 -0.90
CA LYS A 126 -12.95 -7.83 0.13
C LYS A 126 -12.10 -6.57 0.22
N SER A 127 -10.77 -6.68 0.12
CA SER A 127 -9.87 -5.52 0.09
C SER A 127 -10.11 -4.65 -1.16
N LEU A 128 -10.36 -5.26 -2.31
CA LEU A 128 -10.72 -4.54 -3.54
C LEU A 128 -12.08 -3.81 -3.40
N LEU A 129 -13.08 -4.47 -2.80
CA LEU A 129 -14.37 -3.87 -2.51
C LEU A 129 -14.24 -2.68 -1.54
N LEU A 130 -13.42 -2.81 -0.50
CA LEU A 130 -13.12 -1.72 0.42
C LEU A 130 -12.53 -0.50 -0.33
N ALA A 131 -11.54 -0.72 -1.20
CA ALA A 131 -10.96 0.34 -2.01
C ALA A 131 -11.98 0.99 -2.96
N GLN A 132 -12.88 0.20 -3.56
CA GLN A 132 -13.96 0.71 -4.41
C GLN A 132 -14.99 1.52 -3.62
N GLN A 133 -15.38 1.06 -2.43
CA GLN A 133 -16.35 1.73 -1.56
C GLN A 133 -15.90 3.14 -1.18
N PHE A 134 -14.62 3.32 -0.89
CA PHE A 134 -14.03 4.62 -0.55
C PHE A 134 -13.44 5.36 -1.76
N ASN A 135 -13.74 4.90 -2.98
CA ASN A 135 -13.25 5.49 -4.23
C ASN A 135 -11.72 5.68 -4.24
N CYS A 136 -10.98 4.66 -3.79
CA CYS A 136 -9.54 4.66 -3.77
C CYS A 136 -8.95 4.06 -5.05
N LEU A 137 -7.72 4.44 -5.35
CA LEU A 137 -6.77 3.67 -6.16
C LEU A 137 -5.92 2.80 -5.24
N LEU A 138 -5.26 1.80 -5.81
CA LEU A 138 -4.25 1.02 -5.12
C LEU A 138 -2.88 1.50 -5.56
N MET A 139 -1.98 1.69 -4.59
CA MET A 139 -0.58 2.07 -4.81
C MET A 139 0.33 0.98 -4.26
N ASP A 140 1.33 0.56 -5.03
CA ASP A 140 2.38 -0.33 -4.54
C ASP A 140 3.55 0.44 -3.90
N ASN A 141 4.57 -0.29 -3.44
CA ASN A 141 5.77 0.30 -2.83
C ASN A 141 6.63 1.11 -3.82
N ASP A 142 6.41 0.96 -5.12
CA ASP A 142 7.10 1.73 -6.17
C ASP A 142 6.30 2.99 -6.57
N GLY A 143 5.16 3.24 -5.93
CA GLY A 143 4.28 4.37 -6.19
C GLY A 143 3.36 4.20 -7.40
N ILE A 144 3.29 3.02 -8.02
CA ILE A 144 2.42 2.76 -9.18
C ILE A 144 0.97 2.73 -8.73
N LEU A 145 0.13 3.56 -9.39
CA LEU A 145 -1.30 3.66 -9.10
C LEU A 145 -2.13 2.84 -10.09
N ILE A 146 -2.98 1.98 -9.57
CA ILE A 146 -3.90 1.16 -10.37
C ILE A 146 -5.35 1.28 -9.89
N GLN A 147 -6.30 0.97 -10.79
CA GLN A 147 -7.70 0.80 -10.42
C GLN A 147 -7.87 -0.47 -9.57
N PRO A 148 -8.77 -0.48 -8.55
CA PRO A 148 -9.02 -1.63 -7.69
C PRO A 148 -9.83 -2.72 -8.42
N HIS A 149 -9.23 -3.32 -9.45
CA HIS A 149 -9.74 -4.45 -10.20
C HIS A 149 -8.76 -5.62 -10.11
N LEU A 150 -9.30 -6.83 -9.99
CA LEU A 150 -8.51 -8.04 -9.80
C LEU A 150 -7.46 -8.26 -10.92
N SER A 151 -7.82 -7.94 -12.17
CA SER A 151 -6.89 -8.04 -13.31
C SER A 151 -5.69 -7.12 -13.18
N ASN A 152 -5.92 -5.86 -12.77
CA ASN A 152 -4.86 -4.88 -12.60
C ASN A 152 -3.94 -5.25 -11.43
N LEU A 153 -4.56 -5.74 -10.33
CA LEU A 153 -3.82 -6.20 -9.17
C LEU A 153 -2.91 -7.39 -9.52
N PHE A 154 -3.39 -8.37 -10.27
CA PHE A 154 -2.57 -9.51 -10.66
C PHE A 154 -1.42 -9.13 -11.58
N GLU A 155 -1.60 -8.18 -12.50
CA GLU A 155 -0.50 -7.69 -13.33
C GLU A 155 0.55 -6.94 -12.49
N LEU A 156 0.12 -6.15 -11.51
CA LEU A 156 1.03 -5.47 -10.59
C LEU A 156 1.81 -6.47 -9.72
N ILE A 157 1.12 -7.47 -9.15
CA ILE A 157 1.76 -8.54 -8.36
C ILE A 157 2.84 -9.26 -9.20
N LYS A 158 2.53 -9.68 -10.43
CA LYS A 158 3.47 -10.39 -11.30
C LYS A 158 4.75 -9.62 -11.60
N SER A 159 4.69 -8.29 -11.61
CA SER A 159 5.85 -7.43 -11.83
C SER A 159 6.68 -7.20 -10.57
N SER A 160 6.16 -7.53 -9.39
CA SER A 160 6.76 -7.23 -8.09
C SER A 160 7.96 -8.12 -7.72
N ASN A 161 8.84 -7.59 -6.89
CA ASN A 161 9.94 -8.36 -6.29
C ASN A 161 9.45 -9.50 -5.38
N ALA A 162 8.34 -9.29 -4.67
CA ALA A 162 7.73 -10.33 -3.82
C ALA A 162 7.30 -11.55 -4.65
N PHE A 163 6.68 -11.33 -5.81
CA PHE A 163 6.30 -12.43 -6.71
C PHE A 163 7.53 -13.16 -7.30
N ARG A 164 8.57 -12.42 -7.69
CA ARG A 164 9.84 -13.02 -8.15
C ARG A 164 10.46 -13.90 -7.07
N PHE A 165 10.50 -13.42 -5.83
CA PHE A 165 11.01 -14.18 -4.69
C PHE A 165 10.21 -15.47 -4.47
N VAL A 166 8.88 -15.41 -4.44
CA VAL A 166 8.03 -16.60 -4.21
C VAL A 166 8.11 -17.59 -5.37
N SER A 167 8.25 -17.10 -6.61
CA SER A 167 8.31 -17.93 -7.81
C SER A 167 9.63 -18.69 -7.97
N ASP A 168 10.76 -18.05 -7.65
CA ASP A 168 12.12 -18.62 -7.77
C ASP A 168 13.06 -17.92 -6.78
N PRO A 169 13.07 -18.36 -5.50
CA PRO A 169 13.88 -17.72 -4.45
C PRO A 169 15.39 -17.77 -4.73
N GLU A 170 15.90 -18.86 -5.31
CA GLU A 170 17.34 -19.03 -5.58
C GLU A 170 17.80 -18.03 -6.64
N LYS A 171 17.05 -17.95 -7.73
CA LYS A 171 17.34 -16.99 -8.80
C LYS A 171 17.22 -15.55 -8.32
N TYR A 172 16.20 -15.24 -7.51
CA TYR A 172 16.01 -13.90 -6.95
C TYR A 172 17.20 -13.47 -6.10
N LEU A 173 17.70 -14.33 -5.20
CA LEU A 173 18.87 -14.07 -4.37
C LEU A 173 20.16 -13.93 -5.19
N ASP A 174 20.32 -14.75 -6.25
CA ASP A 174 21.46 -14.63 -7.19
C ASP A 174 21.41 -13.28 -7.93
N ASP A 175 20.23 -12.85 -8.38
CA ASP A 175 20.05 -11.57 -9.07
C ASP A 175 20.37 -10.36 -8.16
N ILE A 176 20.02 -10.41 -6.86
CA ILE A 176 20.43 -9.41 -5.89
C ILE A 176 21.96 -9.41 -5.71
N SER A 177 22.55 -10.60 -5.51
CA SER A 177 23.99 -10.75 -5.26
C SER A 177 24.84 -10.23 -6.43
N ASN A 178 24.29 -10.31 -7.66
CA ASN A 178 24.92 -9.83 -8.87
C ASN A 178 24.53 -8.38 -9.24
N GLY A 179 23.79 -7.67 -8.39
CA GLY A 179 23.38 -6.29 -8.64
C GLY A 179 22.36 -6.10 -9.77
N ARG A 180 21.65 -7.16 -10.18
CA ARG A 180 20.62 -7.11 -11.23
C ARG A 180 19.27 -6.63 -10.70
N ILE A 181 19.05 -6.75 -9.40
CA ILE A 181 17.88 -6.25 -8.68
C ILE A 181 18.41 -5.36 -7.53
N GLN A 182 17.85 -4.15 -7.41
CA GLN A 182 18.04 -3.28 -6.26
C GLN A 182 16.88 -3.50 -5.28
N LEU A 183 17.19 -3.56 -3.98
CA LEU A 183 16.20 -3.67 -2.90
C LEU A 183 15.70 -2.30 -2.50
#